data_7dcfafbd594507ead425172a5f28ffb5
#
_entry.id   7dcfafbd594507ead425172a5f28ffb5
#
_cell.length_a   1.000
_cell.length_b   1.000
_cell.length_c   1.000
_cell.angle_alpha   90.00
_cell.angle_beta   90.00
_cell.angle_gamma   90.00
#
_symmetry.space_group_name_H-M   'P 1'
#
loop_
_entity.id
_entity.type
_entity.pdbx_description
1 polymer ?
#
loop_
_entity_poly.entity_id
_entity_poly.type
_entity_poly.pdbx_seq_one_letter_code
_entity_poly.pdbx_strand_id
1 'polypeptide(L)'
;MNPVRIVAIALGIGAAAGGPAPDLSPATQILMENGSPYYVPATATVASGTPIRWDNPTPTHHTVTHNDCVTEAHPCLFDSGTVAPGGHFTVPGLPAGRYPYHCGIHPIMRGLLVVTDDRSTPSQL
;
A
#
# COMPACT_ATOMS: atom_id res chain seq x y z
N MET A 1 10.23 14.23 38.79
CA MET A 1 10.38 13.89 38.21
C MET A 1 10.58 13.87 37.55
N ASN A 2 10.52 13.95 37.61
CA ASN A 2 10.68 13.62 36.70
C ASN A 2 10.68 13.64 35.90
N PRO A 3 10.48 13.69 35.86
CA PRO A 3 10.41 13.39 34.95
C PRO A 3 10.38 13.24 34.19
N VAL A 4 10.19 13.21 34.37
CA VAL A 4 10.17 12.74 33.41
C VAL A 4 10.21 12.64 32.64
N ARG A 5 10.09 12.82 32.82
CA ARG A 5 10.19 12.43 32.04
C ARG A 5 10.13 12.14 31.27
N ILE A 6 10.07 12.21 31.52
CA ILE A 6 10.11 11.58 30.64
C ILE A 6 9.96 11.43 29.94
N VAL A 7 9.89 11.66 30.39
CA VAL A 7 9.84 11.13 29.45
C VAL A 7 9.78 11.02 28.71
N ALA A 8 9.73 11.26 29.08
CA ALA A 8 9.74 10.84 28.22
C ALA A 8 9.78 10.72 27.56
N ILE A 9 9.83 10.89 27.92
CA ILE A 9 9.99 10.45 27.14
C ILE A 9 10.17 10.31 26.40
N ALA A 10 10.05 10.55 26.69
CA ALA A 10 10.28 10.08 25.88
C ALA A 10 10.50 9.92 25.24
N LEU A 11 10.45 10.02 25.59
CA LEU A 11 10.79 9.60 24.77
C LEU A 11 11.29 9.40 24.06
N GLY A 12 11.35 9.59 24.02
CA GLY A 12 11.76 8.99 23.32
C GLY A 12 12.48 8.99 22.77
N ILE A 13 12.72 9.09 22.91
CA ILE A 13 13.41 8.73 22.35
C ILE A 13 14.18 8.34 22.02
N GLY A 14 14.30 8.24 21.88
CA GLY A 14 14.92 7.54 21.62
C GLY A 14 15.62 7.19 21.17
N ALA A 15 15.80 7.04 21.18
CA ALA A 15 16.40 6.52 20.75
C ALA A 15 16.91 5.95 20.42
N ALA A 16 16.93 5.84 20.35
CA ALA A 16 17.40 5.28 20.03
C ALA A 16 17.73 4.51 19.80
N ALA A 17 17.88 4.32 19.88
CA ALA A 17 18.26 3.62 19.66
C ALA A 17 18.41 2.71 19.23
N GLY A 18 18.64 2.40 19.21
CA GLY A 18 18.77 1.29 18.97
C GLY A 18 18.92 0.70 17.75
N GLY A 19 18.52 -0.40 17.46
CA GLY A 19 18.69 -1.04 16.20
C GLY A 19 18.32 -0.19 15.04
N PRO A 20 18.26 -0.76 13.86
CA PRO A 20 17.89 0.02 12.70
C PRO A 20 16.53 0.65 12.91
N ALA A 21 16.38 1.84 12.47
CA ALA A 21 15.11 2.51 12.53
C ALA A 21 14.11 1.74 11.66
N PRO A 22 12.85 1.72 12.05
CA PRO A 22 11.84 1.17 11.17
C PRO A 22 11.80 1.96 9.87
N ASP A 23 11.34 1.31 8.84
CA ASP A 23 11.14 2.00 7.59
C ASP A 23 10.03 3.02 7.76
N LEU A 24 10.40 4.28 7.72
CA LEU A 24 9.45 5.37 7.89
C LEU A 24 8.99 5.97 6.58
N SER A 25 9.36 5.33 5.46
CA SER A 25 8.88 5.80 4.19
C SER A 25 7.36 5.74 4.17
N PRO A 26 6.71 6.77 3.68
CA PRO A 26 5.25 6.73 3.58
C PRO A 26 4.83 5.64 2.61
N ALA A 27 3.64 5.13 2.83
CA ALA A 27 3.04 4.21 1.89
C ALA A 27 2.84 4.90 0.55
N THR A 28 2.97 4.15 -0.53
CA THR A 28 2.55 4.64 -1.82
C THR A 28 1.04 4.76 -1.80
N GLN A 29 0.53 5.92 -2.16
CA GLN A 29 -0.91 6.17 -2.11
C GLN A 29 -1.51 6.10 -3.50
N ILE A 30 -2.63 5.43 -3.60
CA ILE A 30 -3.43 5.35 -4.81
C ILE A 30 -4.84 5.82 -4.45
N LEU A 31 -5.38 6.72 -5.25
CA LEU A 31 -6.73 7.22 -5.01
C LEU A 31 -7.72 6.54 -5.94
N MET A 32 -8.92 6.30 -5.44
CA MET A 32 -10.01 5.78 -6.26
C MET A 32 -10.82 6.95 -6.80
N GLU A 33 -11.36 6.77 -8.00
CA GLU A 33 -12.19 7.78 -8.66
C GLU A 33 -13.36 7.09 -9.35
N ASN A 34 -14.44 7.83 -9.53
CA ASN A 34 -15.60 7.29 -10.23
C ASN A 34 -15.52 7.45 -11.75
N GLY A 35 -14.50 8.15 -12.23
CA GLY A 35 -14.26 8.32 -13.66
C GLY A 35 -12.90 7.78 -14.02
N SER A 36 -12.66 7.67 -15.34
CA SER A 36 -11.35 7.23 -15.82
C SER A 36 -10.27 8.19 -15.32
N PRO A 37 -9.11 7.69 -14.88
CA PRO A 37 -8.66 6.29 -14.96
C PRO A 37 -9.01 5.42 -13.75
N TYR A 38 -9.89 5.83 -12.91
CA TYR A 38 -10.47 5.08 -11.79
C TYR A 38 -9.53 4.84 -10.62
N TYR A 39 -8.32 4.37 -10.84
CA TYR A 39 -7.26 4.34 -9.82
C TYR A 39 -6.19 5.32 -10.26
N VAL A 40 -5.72 6.15 -9.35
CA VAL A 40 -4.77 7.22 -9.66
C VAL A 40 -3.59 7.13 -8.71
N PRO A 41 -2.41 6.79 -9.23
CA PRO A 41 -2.12 6.46 -10.63
C PRO A 41 -2.65 5.07 -11.00
N ALA A 42 -3.00 4.89 -12.26
CA ALA A 42 -3.49 3.60 -12.73
C ALA A 42 -2.40 2.55 -12.73
N THR A 43 -1.16 2.94 -12.99
CA THR A 43 0.01 2.10 -12.84
C THR A 43 0.91 2.73 -11.79
N ALA A 44 1.18 1.99 -10.73
CA ALA A 44 2.07 2.45 -9.67
C ALA A 44 3.27 1.54 -9.62
N THR A 45 4.46 2.14 -9.59
CA THR A 45 5.71 1.39 -9.48
C THR A 45 6.28 1.65 -8.10
N VAL A 46 6.54 0.59 -7.36
CA VAL A 46 7.04 0.68 -5.99
C VAL A 46 8.14 -0.33 -5.77
N ALA A 47 8.97 -0.09 -4.77
CA ALA A 47 9.98 -1.06 -4.38
C ALA A 47 9.33 -2.17 -3.55
N SER A 48 9.90 -3.37 -3.62
CA SER A 48 9.40 -4.49 -2.83
C SER A 48 9.44 -4.14 -1.34
N GLY A 49 8.42 -4.55 -0.63
CA GLY A 49 8.31 -4.28 0.79
C GLY A 49 7.72 -2.92 1.13
N THR A 50 7.49 -2.06 0.15
CA THR A 50 6.89 -0.75 0.41
C THR A 50 5.39 -0.91 0.61
N PRO A 51 4.83 -0.38 1.69
CA PRO A 51 3.38 -0.43 1.88
C PRO A 51 2.66 0.33 0.78
N ILE A 52 1.48 -0.15 0.43
CA ILE A 52 0.66 0.45 -0.61
C ILE A 52 -0.72 0.69 -0.01
N ARG A 53 -1.23 1.91 -0.18
CA ARG A 53 -2.50 2.28 0.39
C ARG A 53 -3.42 2.83 -0.69
N TRP A 54 -4.64 2.32 -0.73
CA TRP A 54 -5.72 2.86 -1.56
C TRP A 54 -6.70 3.61 -0.68
N ASP A 55 -7.09 4.80 -1.09
CA ASP A 55 -8.10 5.58 -0.40
C ASP A 55 -9.30 5.78 -1.33
N ASN A 56 -10.48 5.74 -0.74
CA ASN A 56 -11.72 5.90 -1.49
C ASN A 56 -12.41 7.21 -1.11
N PRO A 57 -12.06 8.32 -1.77
CA PRO A 57 -12.75 9.59 -1.51
C PRO A 57 -14.07 9.72 -2.27
N THR A 58 -14.47 8.70 -3.03
CA THR A 58 -15.68 8.77 -3.83
C THR A 58 -16.92 8.50 -2.98
N PRO A 59 -18.09 8.86 -3.46
CA PRO A 59 -19.32 8.56 -2.72
C PRO A 59 -19.85 7.14 -2.94
N THR A 60 -19.11 6.30 -3.67
CA THR A 60 -19.55 4.93 -3.95
C THR A 60 -18.58 3.92 -3.37
N HIS A 61 -19.02 2.68 -3.29
CA HIS A 61 -18.21 1.58 -2.80
C HIS A 61 -17.34 1.04 -3.94
N HIS A 62 -16.13 0.62 -3.60
CA HIS A 62 -15.20 0.03 -4.56
C HIS A 62 -14.47 -1.12 -3.89
N THR A 63 -13.73 -1.90 -4.69
CA THR A 63 -12.82 -2.91 -4.15
C THR A 63 -11.45 -2.75 -4.79
N VAL A 64 -10.46 -3.40 -4.17
CA VAL A 64 -9.12 -3.56 -4.71
C VAL A 64 -8.86 -5.06 -4.72
N THR A 65 -9.03 -5.68 -5.87
CA THR A 65 -9.01 -7.13 -5.98
C THR A 65 -7.95 -7.55 -6.97
N HIS A 66 -6.93 -8.26 -6.50
CA HIS A 66 -5.90 -8.81 -7.35
C HIS A 66 -6.57 -9.75 -8.36
N ASN A 67 -6.21 -9.63 -9.64
CA ASN A 67 -6.90 -10.41 -10.67
C ASN A 67 -6.84 -11.91 -10.42
N ASP A 68 -5.74 -12.38 -9.82
CA ASP A 68 -5.59 -13.80 -9.56
C ASP A 68 -6.58 -14.32 -8.53
N CYS A 69 -7.21 -13.43 -7.76
CA CYS A 69 -8.27 -13.85 -6.85
C CYS A 69 -9.48 -14.40 -7.58
N VAL A 70 -9.67 -13.98 -8.83
CA VAL A 70 -10.80 -14.43 -9.64
C VAL A 70 -10.42 -15.63 -10.48
N THR A 71 -9.23 -15.61 -11.08
CA THR A 71 -8.83 -16.67 -12.00
C THR A 71 -8.38 -17.93 -11.29
N GLU A 72 -7.90 -17.79 -10.06
CA GLU A 72 -7.40 -18.89 -9.27
C GLU A 72 -6.22 -19.62 -9.91
N ALA A 73 -5.62 -19.03 -10.94
CA ALA A 73 -4.46 -19.61 -11.59
C ALA A 73 -3.21 -19.48 -10.71
N HIS A 74 -3.17 -18.47 -9.88
CA HIS A 74 -2.08 -18.17 -8.96
C HIS A 74 -2.68 -17.73 -7.63
N PRO A 75 -1.86 -17.67 -6.58
CA PRO A 75 -2.40 -17.24 -5.28
C PRO A 75 -2.97 -15.83 -5.34
N CYS A 76 -4.10 -15.66 -4.71
CA CYS A 76 -4.71 -14.35 -4.51
C CYS A 76 -3.90 -13.62 -3.44
N LEU A 77 -3.22 -12.55 -3.80
CA LEU A 77 -2.34 -11.87 -2.86
C LEU A 77 -3.00 -10.73 -2.11
N PHE A 78 -4.07 -10.16 -2.64
CA PHE A 78 -4.82 -9.14 -1.90
C PHE A 78 -6.22 -9.01 -2.46
N ASP A 79 -7.15 -8.79 -1.57
CA ASP A 79 -8.53 -8.51 -1.91
C ASP A 79 -9.11 -7.73 -0.75
N SER A 80 -9.43 -6.48 -1.00
CA SER A 80 -9.88 -5.60 0.07
C SER A 80 -11.28 -5.93 0.56
N GLY A 81 -12.06 -6.63 -0.25
CA GLY A 81 -13.49 -6.59 -0.05
C GLY A 81 -13.99 -5.20 -0.33
N THR A 82 -15.17 -4.88 0.16
CA THR A 82 -15.77 -3.57 -0.09
C THR A 82 -15.09 -2.49 0.72
N VAL A 83 -14.65 -1.45 0.04
CA VAL A 83 -14.09 -0.25 0.67
C VAL A 83 -15.16 0.85 0.56
N ALA A 84 -15.71 1.25 1.69
CA ALA A 84 -16.78 2.24 1.74
C ALA A 84 -16.25 3.64 1.43
N PRO A 85 -17.14 4.57 1.08
CA PRO A 85 -16.73 5.98 0.95
C PRO A 85 -15.97 6.44 2.19
N GLY A 86 -14.82 7.09 1.97
CA GLY A 86 -13.98 7.54 3.07
C GLY A 86 -13.08 6.46 3.64
N GLY A 87 -13.23 5.22 3.21
CA GLY A 87 -12.43 4.13 3.71
C GLY A 87 -11.12 3.97 2.95
N HIS A 88 -10.34 3.00 3.39
CA HIS A 88 -9.05 2.73 2.76
C HIS A 88 -8.71 1.25 2.90
N PHE A 89 -7.68 0.84 2.15
CA PHE A 89 -7.14 -0.50 2.18
C PHE A 89 -5.63 -0.41 2.04
N THR A 90 -4.91 -1.16 2.85
CA THR A 90 -3.46 -1.14 2.83
C THR A 90 -2.90 -2.56 2.68
N VAL A 91 -1.90 -2.69 1.83
CA VAL A 91 -1.11 -3.91 1.69
C VAL A 91 0.25 -3.60 2.27
N PRO A 92 0.78 -4.43 3.18
CA PRO A 92 2.02 -4.09 3.88
C PRO A 92 3.26 -4.09 2.97
N GLY A 93 3.19 -4.77 1.86
CA GLY A 93 4.29 -4.85 0.92
C GLY A 93 4.15 -6.12 0.12
N LEU A 94 4.77 -6.13 -1.04
CA LEU A 94 4.68 -7.28 -1.95
C LEU A 94 6.07 -7.59 -2.49
N PRO A 95 6.30 -8.86 -2.86
CA PRO A 95 7.54 -9.20 -3.57
C PRO A 95 7.54 -8.60 -4.97
N ALA A 96 8.71 -8.50 -5.57
CA ALA A 96 8.82 -8.00 -6.93
C ALA A 96 7.92 -8.78 -7.88
N GLY A 97 7.26 -8.09 -8.77
CA GLY A 97 6.34 -8.70 -9.72
C GLY A 97 5.35 -7.69 -10.26
N ARG A 98 4.42 -8.19 -11.05
CA ARG A 98 3.37 -7.37 -11.63
C ARG A 98 2.04 -7.88 -11.10
N TYR A 99 1.22 -6.97 -10.62
CA TYR A 99 -0.02 -7.31 -9.95
C TYR A 99 -1.17 -6.51 -10.56
N PRO A 100 -1.77 -7.00 -11.63
CA PRO A 100 -2.97 -6.35 -12.15
C PRO A 100 -4.13 -6.58 -11.21
N TYR A 101 -4.92 -5.55 -11.01
CA TYR A 101 -6.05 -5.62 -10.10
C TYR A 101 -7.24 -4.86 -10.69
N HIS A 102 -8.37 -5.00 -10.06
CA HIS A 102 -9.60 -4.39 -10.53
C HIS A 102 -10.56 -4.18 -9.37
N CYS A 103 -11.63 -3.45 -9.67
CA CYS A 103 -12.75 -3.32 -8.73
C CYS A 103 -13.77 -4.41 -9.08
N GLY A 104 -14.13 -5.22 -8.09
CA GLY A 104 -15.09 -6.29 -8.31
C GLY A 104 -16.50 -5.81 -8.55
N ILE A 105 -16.80 -4.56 -8.17
CA ILE A 105 -18.12 -3.97 -8.36
C ILE A 105 -18.23 -3.29 -9.72
N HIS A 106 -17.13 -2.69 -10.19
CA HIS A 106 -17.08 -1.93 -11.44
C HIS A 106 -15.94 -2.48 -12.28
N PRO A 107 -16.17 -3.51 -13.08
CA PRO A 107 -15.07 -4.21 -13.78
C PRO A 107 -14.24 -3.36 -14.72
N ILE A 108 -14.77 -2.23 -15.19
CA ILE A 108 -13.99 -1.31 -16.03
C ILE A 108 -12.87 -0.63 -15.23
N MET A 109 -12.98 -0.63 -13.92
CA MET A 109 -12.04 0.02 -13.03
C MET A 109 -10.86 -0.93 -12.79
N ARG A 110 -9.70 -0.62 -13.40
CA ARG A 110 -8.54 -1.51 -13.38
C ARG A 110 -7.28 -0.74 -13.06
N GLY A 111 -6.34 -1.41 -12.42
CA GLY A 111 -5.05 -0.84 -12.09
C GLY A 111 -3.95 -1.88 -12.21
N LEU A 112 -2.72 -1.42 -12.06
CA LEU A 112 -1.55 -2.28 -12.12
C LEU A 112 -0.52 -1.81 -11.11
N LEU A 113 -0.03 -2.73 -10.30
CA LEU A 113 1.15 -2.51 -9.48
C LEU A 113 2.34 -3.15 -10.17
N VAL A 114 3.43 -2.41 -10.26
CA VAL A 114 4.72 -2.93 -10.69
C VAL A 114 5.64 -2.81 -9.49
N VAL A 115 6.00 -3.93 -8.93
CA VAL A 115 6.85 -3.96 -7.74
C VAL A 115 8.25 -4.37 -8.18
N THR A 116 9.21 -3.52 -7.91
CA THR A 116 10.59 -3.75 -8.31
C THR A 116 11.41 -4.18 -7.12
N ASP A 117 12.56 -4.75 -7.41
CA ASP A 117 13.43 -5.25 -6.38
C ASP A 117 14.61 -4.33 -6.14
N ASP A 118 14.52 -3.08 -6.55
CA ASP A 118 15.67 -2.20 -6.54
C ASP A 118 15.83 -1.41 -5.26
N ARG A 119 15.07 -1.73 -4.24
CA ARG A 119 15.31 -1.11 -2.95
C ARG A 119 16.70 -1.40 -2.44
N SER A 120 17.29 -2.34 -3.03
CA SER A 120 18.61 -2.68 -2.64
C SER A 120 19.55 -1.61 -3.00
N THR A 121 19.45 -0.74 -3.38
CA THR A 121 20.39 0.14 -3.59
C THR A 121 21.61 -0.26 -3.79
N PRO A 122 22.04 0.22 -4.01
CA PRO A 122 23.08 0.05 -4.61
C PRO A 122 24.13 -0.41 -4.09
N SER A 123 24.06 -0.52 -3.55
CA SER A 123 24.99 -0.94 -3.15
C SER A 123 25.42 -1.84 -3.61
N GLN A 124 25.08 -2.16 -3.91
CA GLN A 124 25.52 -2.99 -4.33
C GLN A 124 26.36 -2.81 -5.06
N LEU A 125 26.73 -2.34 -4.89
CA LEU A 125 27.63 -2.17 -5.63
C LEU A 125 28.41 -2.06 -5.28
#